data_e148eb9f4570623a5b2a6b0d3494d258
#
_entry.id   e148eb9f4570623a5b2a6b0d3494d258
#
_cell.length_a   1.000
_cell.length_b   1.000
_cell.length_c   1.000
_cell.angle_alpha   90.00
_cell.angle_beta   90.00
_cell.angle_gamma   90.00
#
_symmetry.space_group_name_H-M   'P 1'
#
loop_
_entity.id
_entity.type
_entity.pdbx_description
1 polymer ?
#
loop_
_entity_poly.entity_id
_entity_poly.type
_entity_poly.pdbx_seq_one_letter_code
_entity_poly.pdbx_strand_id
1 'polypeptide(L)'
;MINLKNTLALAVAASTLCVAAPAMAQEVKLGFLADITGGIAGFAPGMVDAGNLAIANVNDQGGVLNGLKLTSVVADSACDGTAAGPAADRLVNAENVVAIFGGYCSGATIAGANGSAIPGNVVMISPASTAPAVATLEDNDLIFRNVVPDSIQGVKAAELLLSKGVKEVGLTYLNNDYGSGLAGAFADAFTAGGGKVLANVAHEDGKADYRPEIGQIEAAGATTLVIYGYENSGGGAILNQAVEAGSFDLFVGGDGMAGDALLASRNAADLEGMILTQAAAAAGPAYDALDAVTKAAGQDVTGTYVTNSYDAVFLLALAIEKSGSADRDGVSAALREIANAPGETILPGEWKKAKELIAAGTDINYEGASGSIEFDAVGDVAGAINYWVIEGGKSVDKGLVP
;
A
#
# COMPACT_ATOMS: atom_id res chain seq x y z
N MET A 1 21.27 -53.66 -82.10
CA MET A 1 20.48 -54.14 -80.95
C MET A 1 21.10 -53.53 -79.68
N ILE A 2 20.69 -52.37 -79.23
CA ILE A 2 21.05 -51.80 -77.91
C ILE A 2 19.87 -50.97 -77.44
N ASN A 3 19.26 -51.42 -76.37
CA ASN A 3 18.16 -50.75 -75.71
C ASN A 3 18.72 -49.72 -74.74
N LEU A 4 18.34 -48.45 -74.90
CA LEU A 4 18.64 -47.43 -73.99
C LEU A 4 17.38 -47.19 -73.10
N LYS A 5 17.47 -47.45 -71.79
CA LYS A 5 16.42 -47.17 -70.87
C LYS A 5 16.69 -45.78 -70.26
N ASN A 6 15.80 -44.86 -70.52
CA ASN A 6 15.73 -43.53 -69.85
C ASN A 6 15.20 -43.70 -68.43
N THR A 7 16.03 -43.38 -67.47
CA THR A 7 15.61 -43.19 -66.06
C THR A 7 15.34 -41.67 -65.78
N LEU A 8 14.12 -41.37 -65.63
CA LEU A 8 13.68 -39.99 -65.19
C LEU A 8 13.75 -39.92 -63.65
N ALA A 9 14.65 -39.13 -63.14
CA ALA A 9 14.73 -38.88 -61.70
C ALA A 9 13.79 -37.70 -61.39
N LEU A 10 12.71 -37.97 -60.66
CA LEU A 10 11.84 -36.96 -60.04
C LEU A 10 12.49 -36.42 -58.77
N ALA A 11 12.94 -35.17 -58.77
CA ALA A 11 13.36 -34.47 -57.56
C ALA A 11 12.11 -33.88 -56.90
N VAL A 12 11.67 -34.46 -55.78
CA VAL A 12 10.65 -33.94 -54.91
C VAL A 12 11.30 -32.88 -54.00
N ALA A 13 11.06 -31.59 -54.27
CA ALA A 13 11.42 -30.49 -53.38
C ALA A 13 10.44 -30.46 -52.22
N ALA A 14 10.85 -30.96 -51.05
CA ALA A 14 10.11 -30.82 -49.80
C ALA A 14 10.26 -29.37 -49.31
N SER A 15 9.26 -28.52 -49.57
CA SER A 15 9.13 -27.19 -48.97
C SER A 15 8.69 -27.32 -47.52
N THR A 16 9.63 -27.26 -46.58
CA THR A 16 9.31 -27.09 -45.15
C THR A 16 8.69 -25.70 -44.91
N LEU A 17 7.37 -25.64 -44.84
CA LEU A 17 6.70 -24.50 -44.24
C LEU A 17 7.08 -24.44 -42.74
N CYS A 18 8.01 -23.58 -42.38
CA CYS A 18 8.13 -23.13 -41.01
C CYS A 18 6.86 -22.34 -40.67
N VAL A 19 5.88 -22.99 -40.04
CA VAL A 19 4.81 -22.31 -39.35
C VAL A 19 5.47 -21.62 -38.16
N ALA A 20 5.74 -20.29 -38.30
CA ALA A 20 6.10 -19.49 -37.16
C ALA A 20 4.88 -19.51 -36.22
N ALA A 21 4.99 -20.29 -35.15
CA ALA A 21 4.06 -20.14 -34.02
C ALA A 21 4.03 -18.63 -33.66
N PRO A 22 2.86 -18.02 -33.43
CA PRO A 22 2.83 -16.67 -32.94
C PRO A 22 3.65 -16.69 -31.63
N ALA A 23 4.74 -15.94 -31.61
CA ALA A 23 5.45 -15.66 -30.38
C ALA A 23 4.40 -14.98 -29.47
N MET A 24 3.87 -15.72 -28.50
CA MET A 24 3.11 -15.14 -27.41
C MET A 24 4.01 -14.04 -26.87
N ALA A 25 3.57 -12.79 -26.99
CA ALA A 25 4.31 -11.68 -26.42
C ALA A 25 4.49 -12.01 -24.95
N GLN A 26 5.73 -12.30 -24.55
CA GLN A 26 6.04 -12.64 -23.17
C GLN A 26 5.72 -11.42 -22.34
N GLU A 27 4.79 -11.54 -21.41
CA GLU A 27 4.40 -10.48 -20.48
C GLU A 27 5.09 -10.68 -19.15
N VAL A 28 5.34 -9.59 -18.45
CA VAL A 28 5.84 -9.58 -17.08
C VAL A 28 4.64 -9.32 -16.16
N LYS A 29 4.35 -10.27 -15.28
CA LYS A 29 3.20 -10.22 -14.39
C LYS A 29 3.57 -9.68 -13.04
N LEU A 30 2.85 -8.67 -12.56
CA LEU A 30 2.82 -8.26 -11.16
C LEU A 30 1.60 -8.86 -10.45
N GLY A 31 1.80 -9.35 -9.25
CA GLY A 31 0.70 -9.73 -8.37
C GLY A 31 0.16 -8.51 -7.63
N PHE A 32 -1.14 -8.33 -7.62
CA PHE A 32 -1.80 -7.35 -6.76
C PHE A 32 -2.50 -8.12 -5.64
N LEU A 33 -1.86 -8.19 -4.47
CA LEU A 33 -2.48 -8.73 -3.25
C LEU A 33 -3.30 -7.59 -2.64
N ALA A 34 -4.53 -7.45 -3.11
CA ALA A 34 -5.40 -6.32 -2.84
C ALA A 34 -6.49 -6.73 -1.85
N ASP A 35 -6.80 -5.84 -0.92
CA ASP A 35 -7.87 -6.03 0.07
C ASP A 35 -9.18 -5.44 -0.48
N ILE A 36 -9.72 -6.04 -1.56
CA ILE A 36 -10.91 -5.55 -2.29
C ILE A 36 -12.16 -5.66 -1.42
N THR A 37 -12.20 -6.68 -0.59
CA THR A 37 -13.23 -6.85 0.45
C THR A 37 -12.64 -6.64 1.84
N GLY A 38 -13.47 -6.58 2.88
CA GLY A 38 -13.02 -6.40 4.26
C GLY A 38 -12.90 -4.94 4.70
N GLY A 39 -12.08 -4.68 5.72
CA GLY A 39 -12.07 -3.44 6.49
C GLY A 39 -11.72 -2.17 5.72
N ILE A 40 -11.00 -2.28 4.61
CA ILE A 40 -10.56 -1.14 3.77
C ILE A 40 -11.14 -1.18 2.35
N ALA A 41 -12.23 -1.92 2.15
CA ALA A 41 -12.89 -2.03 0.84
C ALA A 41 -13.25 -0.66 0.22
N GLY A 42 -13.40 0.39 1.02
CA GLY A 42 -13.63 1.76 0.55
C GLY A 42 -12.41 2.40 -0.14
N PHE A 43 -11.19 1.98 0.21
CA PHE A 43 -9.93 2.53 -0.36
C PHE A 43 -9.40 1.68 -1.52
N ALA A 44 -9.59 0.38 -1.45
CA ALA A 44 -8.97 -0.60 -2.34
C ALA A 44 -9.18 -0.33 -3.84
N PRO A 45 -10.36 0.07 -4.34
CA PRO A 45 -10.55 0.36 -5.76
C PRO A 45 -9.60 1.45 -6.27
N GLY A 46 -9.50 2.58 -5.56
CA GLY A 46 -8.59 3.68 -5.93
C GLY A 46 -7.12 3.27 -5.93
N MET A 47 -6.73 2.41 -5.00
CA MET A 47 -5.37 1.87 -4.91
C MET A 47 -5.05 0.93 -6.09
N VAL A 48 -5.97 0.04 -6.45
CA VAL A 48 -5.84 -0.84 -7.62
C VAL A 48 -5.77 -0.04 -8.91
N ASP A 49 -6.62 0.98 -9.05
CA ASP A 49 -6.65 1.85 -10.22
C ASP A 49 -5.35 2.65 -10.36
N ALA A 50 -4.78 3.15 -9.26
CA ALA A 50 -3.49 3.83 -9.25
C ALA A 50 -2.33 2.90 -9.66
N GLY A 51 -2.31 1.67 -9.15
CA GLY A 51 -1.33 0.66 -9.57
C GLY A 51 -1.46 0.32 -11.06
N ASN A 52 -2.68 0.16 -11.57
CA ASN A 52 -2.91 -0.08 -12.99
C ASN A 52 -2.55 1.13 -13.86
N LEU A 53 -2.71 2.35 -13.35
CA LEU A 53 -2.25 3.56 -14.02
C LEU A 53 -0.73 3.58 -14.16
N ALA A 54 0.03 3.17 -13.14
CA ALA A 54 1.47 3.03 -13.24
C ALA A 54 1.86 2.00 -14.33
N ILE A 55 1.18 0.84 -14.38
CA ILE A 55 1.37 -0.17 -15.44
C ILE A 55 1.09 0.44 -16.83
N ALA A 56 -0.02 1.18 -16.99
CA ALA A 56 -0.36 1.81 -18.24
C ALA A 56 0.73 2.81 -18.68
N ASN A 57 1.20 3.66 -17.78
CA ASN A 57 2.29 4.61 -18.03
C ASN A 57 3.58 3.93 -18.50
N VAL A 58 3.96 2.82 -17.88
CA VAL A 58 5.11 2.00 -18.27
C VAL A 58 4.91 1.43 -19.68
N ASN A 59 3.76 0.84 -19.94
CA ASN A 59 3.46 0.21 -21.22
C ASN A 59 3.37 1.19 -22.39
N ASP A 60 2.75 2.35 -22.17
CA ASP A 60 2.59 3.40 -23.19
C ASP A 60 3.93 4.03 -23.58
N GLN A 61 4.91 4.00 -22.68
CA GLN A 61 6.27 4.49 -22.90
C GLN A 61 7.25 3.37 -23.29
N GLY A 62 6.76 2.22 -23.75
CA GLY A 62 7.57 1.17 -24.38
C GLY A 62 7.82 -0.07 -23.54
N GLY A 63 7.11 -0.26 -22.43
CA GLY A 63 7.15 -1.46 -21.61
C GLY A 63 8.49 -1.69 -20.89
N VAL A 64 8.61 -2.79 -20.19
CA VAL A 64 9.82 -3.23 -19.49
C VAL A 64 10.69 -4.14 -20.37
N LEU A 65 11.96 -4.30 -20.05
CA LEU A 65 12.87 -5.34 -20.61
C LEU A 65 12.76 -5.49 -22.15
N ASN A 66 13.12 -4.45 -22.88
CA ASN A 66 13.08 -4.43 -24.34
C ASN A 66 11.66 -4.53 -24.94
N GLY A 67 10.65 -4.04 -24.25
CA GLY A 67 9.30 -3.86 -24.79
C GLY A 67 8.31 -4.96 -24.37
N LEU A 68 8.62 -5.74 -23.35
CA LEU A 68 7.63 -6.64 -22.73
C LEU A 68 6.55 -5.82 -22.05
N LYS A 69 5.31 -6.29 -22.15
CA LYS A 69 4.19 -5.66 -21.44
C LYS A 69 4.19 -6.05 -19.98
N LEU A 70 3.99 -5.05 -19.12
CA LEU A 70 3.70 -5.26 -17.72
C LEU A 70 2.19 -5.46 -17.56
N THR A 71 1.78 -6.46 -16.79
CA THR A 71 0.37 -6.78 -16.52
C THR A 71 0.16 -7.05 -15.04
N SER A 72 -1.08 -6.90 -14.56
CA SER A 72 -1.46 -7.19 -13.18
C SER A 72 -2.34 -8.42 -13.07
N VAL A 73 -2.17 -9.19 -12.01
CA VAL A 73 -3.07 -10.26 -11.58
C VAL A 73 -3.54 -9.95 -10.17
N VAL A 74 -4.83 -9.75 -9.99
CA VAL A 74 -5.41 -9.37 -8.70
C VAL A 74 -5.83 -10.62 -7.92
N ALA A 75 -5.49 -10.65 -6.64
CA ALA A 75 -5.99 -11.63 -5.66
C ALA A 75 -6.48 -10.87 -4.42
N ASP A 76 -7.73 -11.16 -4.01
CA ASP A 76 -8.34 -10.54 -2.84
C ASP A 76 -7.85 -11.22 -1.56
N SER A 77 -7.26 -10.45 -0.66
CA SER A 77 -6.84 -10.86 0.68
C SER A 77 -7.87 -10.56 1.77
N ALA A 78 -8.96 -9.90 1.42
CA ALA A 78 -10.08 -9.56 2.29
C ALA A 78 -9.69 -8.81 3.59
N CYS A 79 -8.51 -8.16 3.61
CA CYS A 79 -7.94 -7.55 4.83
C CYS A 79 -7.79 -8.55 6.00
N ASP A 80 -7.60 -9.83 5.69
CA ASP A 80 -7.56 -10.94 6.64
C ASP A 80 -6.35 -11.85 6.38
N GLY A 81 -5.58 -12.16 7.41
CA GLY A 81 -4.38 -13.00 7.29
C GLY A 81 -4.69 -14.42 6.84
N THR A 82 -5.87 -14.97 7.17
CA THR A 82 -6.27 -16.32 6.75
C THR A 82 -6.58 -16.37 5.26
N ALA A 83 -7.20 -15.33 4.71
CA ALA A 83 -7.50 -15.21 3.29
C ALA A 83 -6.26 -14.82 2.47
N ALA A 84 -5.37 -14.00 3.03
CA ALA A 84 -4.17 -13.50 2.36
C ALA A 84 -3.17 -14.61 2.00
N GLY A 85 -2.98 -15.62 2.86
CA GLY A 85 -2.07 -16.72 2.59
C GLY A 85 -2.37 -17.43 1.26
N PRO A 86 -3.56 -18.01 1.06
CA PRO A 86 -3.95 -18.64 -0.21
C PRO A 86 -3.96 -17.67 -1.40
N ALA A 87 -4.32 -16.39 -1.20
CA ALA A 87 -4.30 -15.39 -2.24
C ALA A 87 -2.87 -15.12 -2.74
N ALA A 88 -1.91 -14.95 -1.82
CA ALA A 88 -0.50 -14.79 -2.15
C ALA A 88 0.10 -16.07 -2.77
N ASP A 89 -0.27 -17.24 -2.26
CA ASP A 89 0.17 -18.52 -2.84
C ASP A 89 -0.28 -18.66 -4.31
N ARG A 90 -1.50 -18.28 -4.61
CA ARG A 90 -1.98 -18.26 -6.01
C ARG A 90 -1.12 -17.32 -6.86
N LEU A 91 -0.83 -16.11 -6.41
CA LEU A 91 0.00 -15.14 -7.15
C LEU A 91 1.41 -15.70 -7.41
N VAL A 92 2.04 -16.24 -6.37
CA VAL A 92 3.44 -16.70 -6.42
C VAL A 92 3.58 -18.00 -7.22
N ASN A 93 2.75 -19.00 -6.94
CA ASN A 93 2.94 -20.36 -7.40
C ASN A 93 2.08 -20.75 -8.62
N ALA A 94 0.86 -20.18 -8.76
CA ALA A 94 0.00 -20.49 -9.90
C ALA A 94 0.15 -19.46 -11.03
N GLU A 95 0.18 -18.17 -10.71
CA GLU A 95 0.31 -17.10 -11.71
C GLU A 95 1.77 -16.80 -12.06
N ASN A 96 2.71 -17.23 -11.21
CA ASN A 96 4.15 -17.04 -11.37
C ASN A 96 4.53 -15.55 -11.56
N VAL A 97 4.00 -14.68 -10.69
CA VAL A 97 4.30 -13.26 -10.72
C VAL A 97 5.76 -12.98 -10.37
N VAL A 98 6.33 -11.91 -10.92
CA VAL A 98 7.73 -11.51 -10.70
C VAL A 98 7.87 -10.77 -9.37
N ALA A 99 6.90 -9.92 -9.04
CA ALA A 99 6.86 -9.14 -7.81
C ALA A 99 5.40 -8.92 -7.39
N ILE A 100 5.19 -8.51 -6.13
CA ILE A 100 3.87 -8.26 -5.55
C ILE A 100 3.75 -6.81 -5.13
N PHE A 101 2.69 -6.16 -5.57
CA PHE A 101 2.14 -4.93 -5.01
C PHE A 101 1.04 -5.30 -4.01
N GLY A 102 1.18 -4.87 -2.76
CA GLY A 102 0.24 -5.23 -1.69
C GLY A 102 0.95 -5.99 -0.55
N GLY A 103 0.29 -6.62 0.47
CA GLY A 103 -1.11 -6.36 0.87
C GLY A 103 -1.28 -4.94 1.40
N TYR A 104 -2.51 -4.56 1.55
CA TYR A 104 -2.81 -3.21 2.06
C TYR A 104 -3.02 -3.23 3.58
N CYS A 105 -3.65 -4.25 4.12
CA CYS A 105 -3.77 -4.47 5.56
C CYS A 105 -2.54 -5.19 6.12
N SER A 106 -2.05 -4.77 7.30
CA SER A 106 -0.80 -5.26 7.87
C SER A 106 -0.79 -6.77 8.11
N GLY A 107 -1.86 -7.34 8.66
CA GLY A 107 -1.99 -8.79 8.85
C GLY A 107 -2.00 -9.57 7.54
N ALA A 108 -2.61 -9.01 6.48
CA ALA A 108 -2.60 -9.61 5.14
C ALA A 108 -1.20 -9.59 4.52
N THR A 109 -0.46 -8.49 4.70
CA THR A 109 0.95 -8.38 4.26
C THR A 109 1.81 -9.41 4.97
N ILE A 110 1.75 -9.50 6.29
CA ILE A 110 2.55 -10.44 7.10
C ILE A 110 2.25 -11.89 6.71
N ALA A 111 0.96 -12.24 6.55
CA ALA A 111 0.56 -13.58 6.16
C ALA A 111 0.99 -13.93 4.72
N GLY A 112 0.82 -13.02 3.77
CA GLY A 112 1.24 -13.19 2.38
C GLY A 112 2.76 -13.28 2.24
N ALA A 113 3.49 -12.46 3.00
CA ALA A 113 4.95 -12.46 3.05
C ALA A 113 5.48 -13.81 3.56
N ASN A 114 5.12 -14.20 4.78
CA ASN A 114 5.61 -15.43 5.40
C ASN A 114 5.14 -16.70 4.68
N GLY A 115 3.89 -16.69 4.20
CA GLY A 115 3.30 -17.85 3.55
C GLY A 115 3.82 -18.12 2.13
N SER A 116 4.15 -17.09 1.38
CA SER A 116 4.40 -17.26 -0.05
C SER A 116 5.49 -16.34 -0.63
N ALA A 117 5.52 -15.04 -0.34
CA ALA A 117 6.45 -14.13 -1.00
C ALA A 117 7.90 -14.43 -0.61
N ILE A 118 8.20 -14.54 0.68
CA ILE A 118 9.54 -14.87 1.20
C ILE A 118 10.00 -16.25 0.73
N PRO A 119 9.23 -17.35 0.93
CA PRO A 119 9.64 -18.68 0.42
C PRO A 119 9.78 -18.75 -1.10
N GLY A 120 9.02 -17.93 -1.83
CA GLY A 120 9.03 -17.86 -3.29
C GLY A 120 10.08 -16.92 -3.88
N ASN A 121 10.90 -16.27 -3.06
CA ASN A 121 11.87 -15.25 -3.47
C ASN A 121 11.20 -14.11 -4.27
N VAL A 122 10.05 -13.61 -3.82
CA VAL A 122 9.25 -12.59 -4.50
C VAL A 122 9.31 -11.30 -3.71
N VAL A 123 9.78 -10.23 -4.33
CA VAL A 123 9.73 -8.87 -3.74
C VAL A 123 8.29 -8.42 -3.59
N MET A 124 7.97 -7.85 -2.45
CA MET A 124 6.65 -7.32 -2.13
C MET A 124 6.77 -5.89 -1.60
N ILE A 125 6.02 -4.95 -2.19
CA ILE A 125 5.91 -3.59 -1.68
C ILE A 125 4.48 -3.34 -1.23
N SER A 126 4.32 -3.04 0.07
CA SER A 126 3.03 -2.62 0.62
C SER A 126 2.88 -1.10 0.57
N PRO A 127 1.78 -0.58 -0.01
CA PRO A 127 1.50 0.85 -0.02
C PRO A 127 0.80 1.36 1.26
N ALA A 128 0.34 0.47 2.15
CA ALA A 128 -0.57 0.85 3.23
C ALA A 128 -0.40 0.05 4.54
N SER A 129 0.46 -0.95 4.59
CA SER A 129 0.69 -1.75 5.81
C SER A 129 1.63 -1.04 6.76
N THR A 130 1.08 -0.47 7.82
CA THR A 130 1.80 0.44 8.73
C THR A 130 2.29 -0.23 10.02
N ALA A 131 1.78 -1.42 10.38
CA ALA A 131 2.13 -2.08 11.65
C ALA A 131 3.64 -2.26 11.85
N PRO A 132 4.16 -2.00 13.07
CA PRO A 132 5.58 -2.20 13.39
C PRO A 132 6.06 -3.65 13.15
N ALA A 133 5.15 -4.62 13.23
CA ALA A 133 5.46 -6.03 13.02
C ALA A 133 5.98 -6.34 11.60
N VAL A 134 5.65 -5.52 10.59
CA VAL A 134 6.18 -5.67 9.22
C VAL A 134 7.70 -5.51 9.20
N ALA A 135 8.24 -4.56 9.95
CA ALA A 135 9.68 -4.30 10.04
C ALA A 135 10.47 -5.39 10.80
N THR A 136 9.79 -6.36 11.39
CA THR A 136 10.44 -7.45 12.16
C THR A 136 10.42 -8.79 11.43
N LEU A 137 10.00 -8.80 10.18
CA LEU A 137 10.01 -10.02 9.36
C LEU A 137 11.44 -10.45 9.03
N GLU A 138 11.70 -11.75 9.13
CA GLU A 138 12.95 -12.34 8.63
C GLU A 138 12.78 -12.60 7.13
N ASP A 139 12.90 -11.57 6.33
CA ASP A 139 12.40 -11.54 4.95
C ASP A 139 13.46 -11.64 3.86
N ASN A 140 14.75 -11.72 4.21
CA ASN A 140 15.85 -11.74 3.25
C ASN A 140 15.84 -10.52 2.30
N ASP A 141 15.43 -9.37 2.79
CA ASP A 141 15.35 -8.13 2.00
C ASP A 141 14.32 -8.20 0.85
N LEU A 142 13.17 -8.84 1.08
CA LEU A 142 12.12 -9.01 0.09
C LEU A 142 10.86 -8.20 0.39
N ILE A 143 10.66 -7.74 1.63
CA ILE A 143 9.43 -7.04 2.04
C ILE A 143 9.73 -5.56 2.29
N PHE A 144 9.03 -4.72 1.57
CA PHE A 144 9.17 -3.26 1.61
C PHE A 144 7.82 -2.60 1.83
N ARG A 145 7.84 -1.37 2.33
CA ARG A 145 6.66 -0.50 2.36
C ARG A 145 7.05 0.94 2.07
N ASN A 146 6.29 1.60 1.21
CA ASN A 146 6.45 3.02 0.91
C ASN A 146 5.42 3.89 1.64
N VAL A 147 5.04 3.47 2.84
CA VAL A 147 4.15 4.18 3.76
C VAL A 147 4.84 4.33 5.12
N VAL A 148 4.61 5.47 5.78
CA VAL A 148 5.17 5.76 7.11
C VAL A 148 4.62 4.79 8.15
N PRO A 149 5.47 4.14 8.96
CA PRO A 149 5.03 3.16 9.93
C PRO A 149 4.29 3.75 11.14
N ASP A 150 3.46 2.92 11.78
CA ASP A 150 2.70 3.24 13.00
C ASP A 150 3.59 3.64 14.18
N SER A 151 4.84 3.17 14.22
CA SER A 151 5.83 3.62 15.20
C SER A 151 6.10 5.12 15.14
N ILE A 152 5.89 5.75 13.98
CA ILE A 152 5.94 7.20 13.81
C ILE A 152 4.55 7.82 13.99
N GLN A 153 3.53 7.26 13.36
CA GLN A 153 2.16 7.79 13.42
C GLN A 153 1.62 7.84 14.85
N GLY A 154 1.78 6.78 15.63
CA GLY A 154 1.32 6.73 17.02
C GLY A 154 2.01 7.77 17.90
N VAL A 155 3.32 7.95 17.73
CA VAL A 155 4.08 9.00 18.44
C VAL A 155 3.56 10.38 18.08
N LYS A 156 3.39 10.67 16.78
CA LYS A 156 2.90 11.96 16.32
C LYS A 156 1.46 12.25 16.74
N ALA A 157 0.59 11.25 16.74
CA ALA A 157 -0.77 11.39 17.27
C ALA A 157 -0.78 11.73 18.77
N ALA A 158 0.09 11.10 19.56
CA ALA A 158 0.24 11.37 20.98
C ALA A 158 0.76 12.81 21.23
N GLU A 159 1.80 13.23 20.52
CA GLU A 159 2.35 14.59 20.58
C GLU A 159 1.27 15.62 20.22
N LEU A 160 0.50 15.38 19.18
CA LEU A 160 -0.59 16.26 18.75
C LEU A 160 -1.64 16.44 19.84
N LEU A 161 -2.14 15.33 20.42
CA LEU A 161 -3.15 15.41 21.47
C LEU A 161 -2.63 16.14 22.72
N LEU A 162 -1.41 15.84 23.15
CA LEU A 162 -0.77 16.51 24.29
C LEU A 162 -0.61 18.01 24.03
N SER A 163 -0.22 18.41 22.82
CA SER A 163 -0.09 19.82 22.42
C SER A 163 -1.43 20.57 22.43
N LYS A 164 -2.52 19.86 22.15
CA LYS A 164 -3.90 20.38 22.23
C LYS A 164 -4.45 20.39 23.67
N GLY A 165 -3.66 19.95 24.65
CA GLY A 165 -4.03 19.96 26.06
C GLY A 165 -4.83 18.72 26.52
N VAL A 166 -5.02 17.71 25.66
CA VAL A 166 -5.64 16.44 26.04
C VAL A 166 -4.68 15.71 26.98
N LYS A 167 -5.16 15.33 28.16
CA LYS A 167 -4.33 14.69 29.22
C LYS A 167 -4.76 13.26 29.52
N GLU A 168 -6.00 12.91 29.25
CA GLU A 168 -6.56 11.60 29.53
C GLU A 168 -7.36 11.13 28.31
N VAL A 169 -7.20 9.86 27.93
CA VAL A 169 -7.91 9.24 26.82
C VAL A 169 -8.40 7.85 27.19
N GLY A 170 -9.49 7.43 26.58
CA GLY A 170 -9.83 6.01 26.39
C GLY A 170 -9.39 5.60 25.02
N LEU A 171 -8.86 4.42 24.89
CA LEU A 171 -8.35 3.85 23.66
C LEU A 171 -9.05 2.53 23.35
N THR A 172 -9.54 2.38 22.14
CA THR A 172 -9.97 1.08 21.60
C THR A 172 -9.28 0.80 20.29
N TYR A 173 -8.95 -0.46 20.05
CA TYR A 173 -8.24 -0.86 18.85
C TYR A 173 -8.69 -2.22 18.34
N LEU A 174 -8.67 -2.38 17.03
CA LEU A 174 -8.95 -3.67 16.39
C LEU A 174 -7.88 -4.69 16.79
N ASN A 175 -8.31 -5.86 17.24
CA ASN A 175 -7.44 -6.94 17.68
C ASN A 175 -6.74 -7.64 16.50
N ASN A 176 -5.88 -6.90 15.82
CA ASN A 176 -5.02 -7.38 14.74
C ASN A 176 -3.67 -6.64 14.78
N ASP A 177 -2.75 -6.96 13.84
CA ASP A 177 -1.41 -6.38 13.80
C ASP A 177 -1.42 -4.85 13.66
N TYR A 178 -2.33 -4.29 12.84
CA TYR A 178 -2.46 -2.85 12.65
C TYR A 178 -2.96 -2.17 13.93
N GLY A 179 -4.15 -2.56 14.38
CA GLY A 179 -4.79 -1.89 15.53
C GLY A 179 -3.94 -1.97 16.80
N SER A 180 -3.39 -3.15 17.11
CA SER A 180 -2.53 -3.35 18.29
C SER A 180 -1.21 -2.59 18.18
N GLY A 181 -0.60 -2.55 16.97
CA GLY A 181 0.66 -1.86 16.72
C GLY A 181 0.54 -0.34 16.90
N LEU A 182 -0.44 0.26 16.25
CA LEU A 182 -0.69 1.70 16.35
C LEU A 182 -1.11 2.10 17.77
N ALA A 183 -1.98 1.31 18.42
CA ALA A 183 -2.42 1.54 19.79
C ALA A 183 -1.25 1.48 20.79
N GLY A 184 -0.34 0.52 20.62
CA GLY A 184 0.86 0.40 21.43
C GLY A 184 1.77 1.62 21.29
N ALA A 185 2.13 1.98 20.06
CA ALA A 185 2.98 3.14 19.79
C ALA A 185 2.39 4.45 20.34
N PHE A 186 1.08 4.65 20.17
CA PHE A 186 0.38 5.81 20.73
C PHE A 186 0.38 5.80 22.26
N ALA A 187 -0.02 4.70 22.89
CA ALA A 187 -0.16 4.63 24.35
C ALA A 187 1.18 4.84 25.08
N ASP A 188 2.26 4.28 24.53
CA ASP A 188 3.62 4.44 25.08
C ASP A 188 4.06 5.91 24.96
N ALA A 189 3.92 6.52 23.79
CA ALA A 189 4.31 7.90 23.58
C ALA A 189 3.44 8.90 24.37
N PHE A 190 2.13 8.66 24.43
CA PHE A 190 1.20 9.51 25.18
C PHE A 190 1.50 9.48 26.67
N THR A 191 1.79 8.31 27.22
CA THR A 191 2.15 8.12 28.62
C THR A 191 3.52 8.73 28.92
N ALA A 192 4.52 8.51 28.05
CA ALA A 192 5.84 9.11 28.19
C ALA A 192 5.79 10.65 28.15
N GLY A 193 4.87 11.23 27.37
CA GLY A 193 4.61 12.66 27.31
C GLY A 193 3.79 13.23 28.46
N GLY A 194 3.44 12.42 29.47
CA GLY A 194 2.70 12.82 30.66
C GLY A 194 1.17 12.77 30.52
N GLY A 195 0.66 12.16 29.47
CA GLY A 195 -0.75 11.80 29.33
C GLY A 195 -1.08 10.51 30.08
N LYS A 196 -2.37 10.17 30.14
CA LYS A 196 -2.85 8.96 30.82
C LYS A 196 -3.87 8.25 29.97
N VAL A 197 -3.61 7.00 29.66
CA VAL A 197 -4.57 6.08 29.03
C VAL A 197 -5.41 5.46 30.15
N LEU A 198 -6.67 5.89 30.25
CA LEU A 198 -7.59 5.46 31.33
C LEU A 198 -8.10 4.05 31.11
N ALA A 199 -8.33 3.68 29.86
CA ALA A 199 -8.71 2.35 29.42
C ALA A 199 -8.07 2.07 28.05
N ASN A 200 -7.63 0.83 27.83
CA ASN A 200 -7.09 0.34 26.57
C ASN A 200 -7.78 -0.99 26.25
N VAL A 201 -8.73 -0.99 25.33
CA VAL A 201 -9.68 -2.09 25.10
C VAL A 201 -9.58 -2.59 23.66
N ALA A 202 -9.16 -3.84 23.50
CA ALA A 202 -9.21 -4.48 22.18
C ALA A 202 -10.68 -4.79 21.79
N HIS A 203 -10.97 -4.66 20.50
CA HIS A 203 -12.24 -5.09 19.93
C HIS A 203 -12.03 -6.03 18.75
N GLU A 204 -12.92 -6.99 18.60
CA GLU A 204 -12.94 -7.88 17.45
C GLU A 204 -13.75 -7.25 16.32
N ASP A 205 -13.44 -7.61 15.07
CA ASP A 205 -14.22 -7.18 13.91
C ASP A 205 -15.55 -7.95 13.79
N GLY A 206 -16.46 -7.42 12.98
CA GLY A 206 -17.71 -8.09 12.60
C GLY A 206 -18.75 -8.23 13.70
N LYS A 207 -18.58 -7.59 14.85
CA LYS A 207 -19.59 -7.57 15.93
C LYS A 207 -20.71 -6.59 15.59
N ALA A 208 -21.95 -6.97 15.95
CA ALA A 208 -23.10 -6.08 15.84
C ALA A 208 -23.20 -5.07 17.00
N ASP A 209 -22.59 -5.36 18.15
CA ASP A 209 -22.69 -4.56 19.36
C ASP A 209 -21.32 -4.40 20.04
N TYR A 210 -20.89 -3.16 20.17
CA TYR A 210 -19.64 -2.74 20.81
C TYR A 210 -19.86 -1.92 22.09
N ARG A 211 -21.12 -1.80 22.55
CA ARG A 211 -21.43 -1.10 23.80
C ARG A 211 -20.71 -1.66 25.04
N PRO A 212 -20.37 -2.97 25.11
CA PRO A 212 -19.55 -3.48 26.20
C PRO A 212 -18.13 -2.87 26.24
N GLU A 213 -17.48 -2.72 25.10
CA GLU A 213 -16.15 -2.08 24.98
C GLU A 213 -16.22 -0.59 25.29
N ILE A 214 -17.20 0.11 24.71
CA ILE A 214 -17.47 1.52 24.95
C ILE A 214 -17.75 1.75 26.44
N GLY A 215 -18.62 0.95 27.05
CA GLY A 215 -18.96 1.07 28.48
C GLY A 215 -17.80 0.85 29.43
N GLN A 216 -16.79 0.02 29.08
CA GLN A 216 -15.55 -0.11 29.86
C GLN A 216 -14.76 1.20 29.82
N ILE A 217 -14.69 1.87 28.68
CA ILE A 217 -13.98 3.13 28.50
C ILE A 217 -14.70 4.26 29.24
N GLU A 218 -16.02 4.33 29.14
CA GLU A 218 -16.87 5.27 29.88
C GLU A 218 -16.71 5.10 31.40
N ALA A 219 -16.74 3.86 31.89
CA ALA A 219 -16.59 3.54 33.31
C ALA A 219 -15.20 3.96 33.86
N ALA A 220 -14.18 4.03 32.99
CA ALA A 220 -12.87 4.55 33.36
C ALA A 220 -12.83 6.09 33.44
N GLY A 221 -13.88 6.79 33.00
CA GLY A 221 -14.02 8.24 33.06
C GLY A 221 -13.39 9.00 31.87
N ALA A 222 -13.12 8.32 30.76
CA ALA A 222 -12.56 8.97 29.59
C ALA A 222 -13.65 9.77 28.85
N THR A 223 -13.34 11.01 28.47
CA THR A 223 -14.17 11.86 27.61
C THR A 223 -13.58 12.05 26.20
N THR A 224 -12.35 11.61 25.98
CA THR A 224 -11.72 11.51 24.65
C THR A 224 -11.61 10.05 24.29
N LEU A 225 -12.18 9.66 23.15
CA LEU A 225 -12.11 8.30 22.61
C LEU A 225 -11.18 8.24 21.41
N VAL A 226 -10.09 7.46 21.53
CA VAL A 226 -9.19 7.11 20.43
C VAL A 226 -9.63 5.77 19.86
N ILE A 227 -9.83 5.69 18.54
CA ILE A 227 -10.30 4.51 17.83
C ILE A 227 -9.27 4.15 16.75
N TYR A 228 -8.55 3.05 16.93
CA TYR A 228 -7.65 2.48 15.94
C TYR A 228 -8.23 1.20 15.34
N GLY A 229 -8.81 1.32 14.19
CA GLY A 229 -9.50 0.27 13.45
C GLY A 229 -9.83 0.75 12.04
N TYR A 230 -10.72 0.05 11.36
CA TYR A 230 -11.12 0.40 10.00
C TYR A 230 -12.55 0.96 9.98
N GLU A 231 -12.75 1.98 9.13
CA GLU A 231 -14.03 2.67 8.99
C GLU A 231 -15.16 1.71 8.54
N ASN A 232 -14.88 0.84 7.57
CA ASN A 232 -15.86 -0.10 7.02
C ASN A 232 -16.05 -1.36 7.88
N SER A 233 -15.54 -1.37 9.11
CA SER A 233 -15.61 -2.52 10.01
C SER A 233 -15.87 -2.09 11.46
N GLY A 234 -15.30 -2.78 12.44
CA GLY A 234 -15.49 -2.51 13.86
C GLY A 234 -15.25 -1.06 14.27
N GLY A 235 -14.25 -0.37 13.70
CA GLY A 235 -13.93 1.01 14.02
C GLY A 235 -15.10 1.97 13.73
N GLY A 236 -15.68 1.87 12.53
CA GLY A 236 -16.84 2.68 12.18
C GLY A 236 -18.10 2.36 13.00
N ALA A 237 -18.32 1.08 13.33
CA ALA A 237 -19.43 0.67 14.17
C ALA A 237 -19.28 1.17 15.62
N ILE A 238 -18.06 1.14 16.17
CA ILE A 238 -17.76 1.71 17.48
C ILE A 238 -18.01 3.21 17.48
N LEU A 239 -17.53 3.93 16.46
CA LEU A 239 -17.74 5.37 16.35
C LEU A 239 -19.24 5.71 16.37
N ASN A 240 -20.07 5.00 15.59
CA ASN A 240 -21.53 5.20 15.57
C ASN A 240 -22.16 4.98 16.96
N GLN A 241 -21.81 3.88 17.63
CA GLN A 241 -22.38 3.54 18.94
C GLN A 241 -21.87 4.46 20.04
N ALA A 242 -20.63 4.96 19.95
CA ALA A 242 -20.08 5.94 20.89
C ALA A 242 -20.71 7.34 20.72
N VAL A 243 -21.02 7.74 19.49
CA VAL A 243 -21.79 8.95 19.20
C VAL A 243 -23.22 8.82 19.78
N GLU A 244 -23.90 7.67 19.57
CA GLU A 244 -25.21 7.40 20.17
C GLU A 244 -25.19 7.45 21.71
N ALA A 245 -24.12 6.97 22.33
CA ALA A 245 -23.96 7.00 23.79
C ALA A 245 -23.83 8.41 24.34
N GLY A 246 -23.23 9.34 23.58
CA GLY A 246 -23.10 10.76 23.94
C GLY A 246 -22.19 11.04 25.14
N SER A 247 -21.26 10.12 25.43
CA SER A 247 -20.37 10.18 26.60
C SER A 247 -18.99 10.77 26.31
N PHE A 248 -18.68 11.02 25.03
CA PHE A 248 -17.38 11.51 24.61
C PHE A 248 -17.46 12.91 24.00
N ASP A 249 -16.52 13.77 24.39
CA ASP A 249 -16.41 15.14 23.91
C ASP A 249 -15.53 15.25 22.66
N LEU A 250 -14.61 14.27 22.45
CA LEU A 250 -13.65 14.26 21.36
C LEU A 250 -13.44 12.83 20.86
N PHE A 251 -13.49 12.66 19.54
CA PHE A 251 -13.10 11.44 18.83
C PHE A 251 -11.76 11.63 18.13
N VAL A 252 -10.94 10.58 18.12
CA VAL A 252 -9.65 10.55 17.42
C VAL A 252 -9.53 9.25 16.67
N GLY A 253 -9.09 9.30 15.41
CA GLY A 253 -8.86 8.12 14.58
C GLY A 253 -7.50 8.13 13.92
N GLY A 254 -7.05 6.97 13.47
CA GLY A 254 -5.90 6.79 12.60
C GLY A 254 -6.29 6.82 11.11
N ASP A 255 -5.34 6.46 10.28
CA ASP A 255 -5.47 6.35 8.83
C ASP A 255 -6.56 5.36 8.37
N GLY A 256 -6.74 4.24 9.08
CA GLY A 256 -7.81 3.28 8.82
C GLY A 256 -9.24 3.82 9.03
N MET A 257 -9.37 4.94 9.71
CA MET A 257 -10.64 5.66 9.91
C MET A 257 -10.80 6.86 8.96
N ALA A 258 -9.76 7.18 8.16
CA ALA A 258 -9.78 8.31 7.22
C ALA A 258 -10.60 7.99 5.96
N GLY A 259 -10.84 9.00 5.14
CA GLY A 259 -11.49 8.89 3.85
C GLY A 259 -12.93 9.40 3.83
N ASP A 260 -13.49 9.48 2.62
CA ASP A 260 -14.82 10.07 2.37
C ASP A 260 -15.96 9.27 3.00
N ALA A 261 -15.77 7.97 3.17
CA ALA A 261 -16.75 7.07 3.78
C ALA A 261 -17.11 7.48 5.21
N LEU A 262 -16.16 8.05 5.95
CA LEU A 262 -16.37 8.50 7.33
C LEU A 262 -17.54 9.48 7.45
N LEU A 263 -17.65 10.43 6.54
CA LEU A 263 -18.71 11.45 6.55
C LEU A 263 -19.94 11.07 5.70
N ALA A 264 -19.78 10.15 4.74
CA ALA A 264 -20.85 9.81 3.79
C ALA A 264 -22.07 9.16 4.44
N SER A 265 -21.88 8.45 5.54
CA SER A 265 -22.92 7.67 6.23
C SER A 265 -23.33 8.23 7.59
N ARG A 266 -22.78 9.40 8.00
CA ARG A 266 -22.95 9.99 9.34
C ARG A 266 -23.41 11.44 9.27
N ASN A 267 -24.07 11.87 10.34
CA ASN A 267 -24.29 13.30 10.54
C ASN A 267 -22.97 13.94 10.97
N ALA A 268 -22.38 14.73 10.09
CA ALA A 268 -21.08 15.32 10.32
C ALA A 268 -21.02 16.25 11.56
N ALA A 269 -22.16 16.79 12.00
CA ALA A 269 -22.24 17.60 13.22
C ALA A 269 -21.91 16.79 14.49
N ASP A 270 -22.16 15.48 14.49
CA ASP A 270 -21.85 14.60 15.62
C ASP A 270 -20.35 14.27 15.71
N LEU A 271 -19.61 14.58 14.66
CA LEU A 271 -18.16 14.38 14.55
C LEU A 271 -17.38 15.70 14.59
N GLU A 272 -18.02 16.81 14.87
CA GLU A 272 -17.36 18.14 14.92
C GLU A 272 -16.16 18.10 15.88
N GLY A 273 -14.99 18.52 15.41
CA GLY A 273 -13.75 18.47 16.16
C GLY A 273 -13.00 17.15 16.13
N MET A 274 -13.55 16.06 15.54
CA MET A 274 -12.84 14.77 15.42
C MET A 274 -11.52 14.96 14.71
N ILE A 275 -10.48 14.35 15.27
CA ILE A 275 -9.09 14.41 14.75
C ILE A 275 -8.76 13.07 14.06
N LEU A 276 -8.18 13.16 12.88
CA LEU A 276 -7.65 12.02 12.13
C LEU A 276 -6.18 12.24 11.84
N THR A 277 -5.36 11.20 11.95
CA THR A 277 -3.94 11.23 11.57
C THR A 277 -3.66 10.23 10.46
N GLN A 278 -2.77 10.58 9.54
CA GLN A 278 -2.38 9.73 8.41
C GLN A 278 -0.99 10.12 7.92
N ALA A 279 -0.28 9.20 7.24
CA ALA A 279 0.94 9.51 6.52
C ALA A 279 0.70 10.68 5.54
N ALA A 280 1.60 11.65 5.56
CA ALA A 280 1.53 12.79 4.65
C ALA A 280 1.98 12.39 3.25
N ALA A 281 1.23 12.79 2.23
CA ALA A 281 1.74 12.78 0.87
C ALA A 281 2.85 13.84 0.70
N ALA A 282 3.74 13.62 -0.26
CA ALA A 282 4.73 14.64 -0.61
C ALA A 282 4.05 15.92 -1.11
N ALA A 283 4.72 17.05 -0.90
CA ALA A 283 4.39 18.28 -1.59
C ALA A 283 5.52 18.60 -2.58
N GLY A 284 5.19 19.18 -3.74
CA GLY A 284 6.18 19.61 -4.72
C GLY A 284 6.23 18.74 -5.99
N PRO A 285 7.38 18.73 -6.70
CA PRO A 285 7.44 18.24 -8.09
C PRO A 285 6.94 16.82 -8.32
N ALA A 286 7.18 15.89 -7.38
CA ALA A 286 6.73 14.51 -7.53
C ALA A 286 5.20 14.37 -7.41
N TYR A 287 4.61 15.07 -6.43
CA TYR A 287 3.14 15.11 -6.30
C TYR A 287 2.50 15.79 -7.51
N ASP A 288 3.04 16.93 -7.96
CA ASP A 288 2.53 17.67 -9.12
C ASP A 288 2.60 16.81 -10.41
N ALA A 289 3.66 16.02 -10.55
CA ALA A 289 3.83 15.11 -11.67
C ALA A 289 2.76 14.01 -11.66
N LEU A 290 2.51 13.37 -10.51
CA LEU A 290 1.47 12.36 -10.40
C LEU A 290 0.06 12.94 -10.57
N ASP A 291 -0.21 14.12 -10.00
CA ASP A 291 -1.48 14.83 -10.17
C ASP A 291 -1.78 15.10 -11.66
N ALA A 292 -0.76 15.48 -12.43
CA ALA A 292 -0.91 15.64 -13.88
C ALA A 292 -1.22 14.31 -14.59
N VAL A 293 -0.56 13.21 -14.18
CA VAL A 293 -0.78 11.86 -14.73
C VAL A 293 -2.19 11.36 -14.41
N THR A 294 -2.63 11.48 -13.17
CA THR A 294 -3.97 11.02 -12.73
C THR A 294 -5.07 11.83 -13.38
N LYS A 295 -4.93 13.16 -13.48
CA LYS A 295 -5.88 14.04 -14.19
C LYS A 295 -6.00 13.69 -15.67
N ALA A 296 -4.89 13.38 -16.33
CA ALA A 296 -4.92 12.97 -17.74
C ALA A 296 -5.67 11.63 -17.93
N ALA A 297 -5.66 10.75 -16.93
CA ALA A 297 -6.39 9.49 -16.90
C ALA A 297 -7.83 9.62 -16.37
N GLY A 298 -8.25 10.78 -15.91
CA GLY A 298 -9.58 10.99 -15.28
C GLY A 298 -9.69 10.37 -13.89
N GLN A 299 -8.56 10.20 -13.19
CA GLN A 299 -8.47 9.68 -11.82
C GLN A 299 -8.17 10.82 -10.84
N ASP A 300 -8.37 10.55 -9.55
CA ASP A 300 -8.10 11.48 -8.45
C ASP A 300 -6.87 11.03 -7.66
N VAL A 301 -5.90 11.92 -7.52
CA VAL A 301 -4.67 11.68 -6.76
C VAL A 301 -4.88 11.78 -5.23
N THR A 302 -5.97 12.40 -4.79
CA THR A 302 -6.20 12.73 -3.37
C THR A 302 -6.76 11.56 -2.55
N GLY A 303 -7.14 10.44 -3.19
CA GLY A 303 -7.63 9.26 -2.48
C GLY A 303 -6.59 8.68 -1.53
N THR A 304 -7.08 8.08 -0.42
CA THR A 304 -6.22 7.43 0.58
C THR A 304 -5.30 6.38 -0.07
N TYR A 305 -3.99 6.53 0.12
CA TYR A 305 -2.92 5.67 -0.42
C TYR A 305 -2.83 5.57 -1.96
N VAL A 306 -3.50 6.45 -2.71
CA VAL A 306 -3.40 6.50 -4.17
C VAL A 306 -1.97 6.82 -4.62
N THR A 307 -1.31 7.80 -3.99
CA THR A 307 0.09 8.15 -4.27
C THR A 307 1.02 6.98 -3.99
N ASN A 308 0.89 6.35 -2.82
CA ASN A 308 1.69 5.20 -2.42
C ASN A 308 1.52 4.02 -3.40
N SER A 309 0.30 3.79 -3.87
CA SER A 309 -0.02 2.68 -4.77
C SER A 309 0.58 2.85 -6.16
N TYR A 310 0.53 4.06 -6.71
CA TYR A 310 1.20 4.37 -7.97
C TYR A 310 2.71 4.18 -7.84
N ASP A 311 3.31 4.79 -6.80
CA ASP A 311 4.74 4.74 -6.55
C ASP A 311 5.24 3.31 -6.37
N ALA A 312 4.55 2.48 -5.57
CA ALA A 312 4.92 1.09 -5.34
C ALA A 312 5.01 0.28 -6.64
N VAL A 313 4.02 0.41 -7.52
CA VAL A 313 4.00 -0.31 -8.80
C VAL A 313 5.04 0.25 -9.77
N PHE A 314 5.25 1.57 -9.79
CA PHE A 314 6.27 2.20 -10.63
C PHE A 314 7.69 1.79 -10.18
N LEU A 315 7.94 1.70 -8.87
CA LEU A 315 9.18 1.18 -8.28
C LEU A 315 9.44 -0.27 -8.67
N LEU A 316 8.43 -1.14 -8.60
CA LEU A 316 8.56 -2.53 -9.04
C LEU A 316 8.92 -2.62 -10.52
N ALA A 317 8.31 -1.78 -11.37
CA ALA A 317 8.65 -1.73 -12.79
C ALA A 317 10.10 -1.26 -13.01
N LEU A 318 10.55 -0.21 -12.30
CA LEU A 318 11.93 0.29 -12.36
C LEU A 318 12.94 -0.76 -11.89
N ALA A 319 12.63 -1.48 -10.81
CA ALA A 319 13.48 -2.54 -10.29
C ALA A 319 13.62 -3.71 -11.29
N ILE A 320 12.54 -4.11 -11.94
CA ILE A 320 12.54 -5.13 -13.00
C ILE A 320 13.38 -4.66 -14.20
N GLU A 321 13.22 -3.42 -14.66
CA GLU A 321 14.02 -2.86 -15.74
C GLU A 321 15.52 -2.81 -15.37
N LYS A 322 15.84 -2.35 -14.16
CA LYS A 322 17.22 -2.26 -13.65
C LYS A 322 17.86 -3.63 -13.47
N SER A 323 17.11 -4.63 -13.00
CA SER A 323 17.62 -6.02 -12.87
C SER A 323 17.95 -6.66 -14.21
N GLY A 324 17.35 -6.19 -15.31
CA GLY A 324 17.54 -6.69 -16.66
C GLY A 324 16.90 -8.06 -16.90
N SER A 325 16.09 -8.57 -16.00
CA SER A 325 15.45 -9.89 -16.08
C SER A 325 13.97 -9.84 -15.67
N ALA A 326 13.17 -10.73 -16.27
CA ALA A 326 11.80 -11.03 -15.84
C ALA A 326 11.75 -12.09 -14.72
N ASP A 327 12.90 -12.51 -14.21
CA ASP A 327 13.00 -13.45 -13.08
C ASP A 327 12.93 -12.67 -11.75
N ARG A 328 12.64 -13.38 -10.67
CA ARG A 328 12.56 -12.81 -9.31
C ARG A 328 13.92 -12.40 -8.75
N ASP A 329 14.97 -13.06 -9.23
CA ASP A 329 16.33 -12.83 -8.76
C ASP A 329 16.81 -11.41 -9.12
N GLY A 330 17.42 -10.73 -8.16
CA GLY A 330 17.98 -9.40 -8.35
C GLY A 330 16.99 -8.23 -8.28
N VAL A 331 15.67 -8.49 -8.23
CA VAL A 331 14.66 -7.40 -8.14
C VAL A 331 14.82 -6.62 -6.84
N SER A 332 15.06 -7.28 -5.70
CA SER A 332 15.26 -6.61 -4.41
C SER A 332 16.49 -5.69 -4.41
N ALA A 333 17.63 -6.20 -4.86
CA ALA A 333 18.85 -5.38 -4.95
C ALA A 333 18.66 -4.20 -5.90
N ALA A 334 18.03 -4.43 -7.06
CA ALA A 334 17.72 -3.38 -8.03
C ALA A 334 16.75 -2.34 -7.44
N LEU A 335 15.76 -2.78 -6.63
CA LEU A 335 14.82 -1.86 -5.97
C LEU A 335 15.55 -0.87 -5.07
N ARG A 336 16.50 -1.33 -4.25
CA ARG A 336 17.29 -0.44 -3.41
C ARG A 336 18.16 0.52 -4.22
N GLU A 337 18.72 0.06 -5.34
CA GLU A 337 19.57 0.89 -6.19
C GLU A 337 18.79 2.02 -6.88
N ILE A 338 17.51 1.80 -7.22
CA ILE A 338 16.71 2.81 -7.93
C ILE A 338 15.89 3.71 -7.00
N ALA A 339 15.72 3.30 -5.75
CA ALA A 339 14.94 4.03 -4.77
C ALA A 339 15.82 4.91 -3.87
N ASN A 340 17.06 4.48 -3.59
CA ASN A 340 17.93 5.15 -2.63
C ASN A 340 18.99 6.02 -3.35
N ALA A 341 19.21 7.22 -2.80
CA ALA A 341 20.27 8.11 -3.30
C ALA A 341 21.68 7.47 -3.16
N PRO A 342 22.65 7.84 -4.03
CA PRO A 342 22.57 8.90 -5.03
C PRO A 342 22.05 8.43 -6.38
N GLY A 343 21.54 9.35 -7.19
CA GLY A 343 21.12 9.09 -8.56
C GLY A 343 20.46 10.29 -9.23
N GLU A 344 20.26 10.18 -10.55
CA GLU A 344 19.46 11.15 -11.30
C GLU A 344 18.01 11.03 -10.88
N THR A 345 17.37 12.13 -10.51
CA THR A 345 15.97 12.13 -10.04
C THR A 345 15.01 11.69 -11.14
N ILE A 346 14.17 10.72 -10.82
CA ILE A 346 13.04 10.27 -11.62
C ILE A 346 11.75 10.58 -10.88
N LEU A 347 10.81 11.20 -11.56
CA LEU A 347 9.48 11.54 -11.04
C LEU A 347 8.39 10.58 -11.60
N PRO A 348 7.21 10.52 -10.97
CA PRO A 348 6.06 9.81 -11.52
C PRO A 348 5.79 10.16 -12.99
N GLY A 349 5.57 9.14 -13.82
CA GLY A 349 5.35 9.31 -15.27
C GLY A 349 6.61 9.41 -16.13
N GLU A 350 7.81 9.58 -15.57
CA GLU A 350 9.07 9.72 -16.32
C GLU A 350 9.70 8.37 -16.72
N TRP A 351 8.88 7.39 -17.11
CA TRP A 351 9.37 6.04 -17.44
C TRP A 351 10.42 6.02 -18.54
N LYS A 352 10.17 6.74 -19.64
CA LYS A 352 11.12 6.77 -20.77
C LYS A 352 12.49 7.33 -20.38
N LYS A 353 12.51 8.42 -19.59
CA LYS A 353 13.75 9.00 -19.05
C LYS A 353 14.50 8.00 -18.18
N ALA A 354 13.80 7.34 -17.25
CA ALA A 354 14.39 6.34 -16.38
C ALA A 354 15.02 5.19 -17.17
N LYS A 355 14.30 4.66 -18.16
CA LYS A 355 14.76 3.57 -19.03
C LYS A 355 16.00 3.95 -19.82
N GLU A 356 16.06 5.17 -20.38
CA GLU A 356 17.22 5.69 -21.10
C GLU A 356 18.45 5.80 -20.18
N LEU A 357 18.28 6.28 -18.95
CA LEU A 357 19.36 6.40 -17.96
C LEU A 357 19.86 5.02 -17.49
N ILE A 358 18.95 4.08 -17.17
CA ILE A 358 19.31 2.71 -16.80
C ILE A 358 20.09 2.05 -17.93
N ALA A 359 19.65 2.18 -19.18
CA ALA A 359 20.35 1.62 -20.34
C ALA A 359 21.74 2.24 -20.57
N ALA A 360 21.94 3.50 -20.17
CA ALA A 360 23.23 4.18 -20.21
C ALA A 360 24.15 3.83 -19.02
N GLY A 361 23.67 3.04 -18.05
CA GLY A 361 24.40 2.71 -16.82
C GLY A 361 24.49 3.88 -15.84
N THR A 362 23.60 4.85 -15.95
CA THR A 362 23.50 5.99 -15.02
C THR A 362 22.62 5.58 -13.84
N ASP A 363 23.08 5.89 -12.62
CA ASP A 363 22.29 5.66 -11.42
C ASP A 363 21.11 6.65 -11.37
N ILE A 364 19.96 6.12 -10.99
CA ILE A 364 18.72 6.88 -10.81
C ILE A 364 18.27 6.85 -9.36
N ASN A 365 17.50 7.86 -8.96
CA ASN A 365 16.83 7.93 -7.66
C ASN A 365 15.37 8.33 -7.90
N TYR A 366 14.42 7.43 -7.54
CA TYR A 366 13.01 7.69 -7.70
C TYR A 366 12.47 8.52 -6.53
N GLU A 367 11.96 9.70 -6.83
CA GLU A 367 11.25 10.55 -5.88
C GLU A 367 9.74 10.36 -6.07
N GLY A 368 9.11 9.77 -5.07
CA GLY A 368 7.69 9.40 -5.12
C GLY A 368 6.75 10.55 -4.76
N ALA A 369 5.52 10.46 -5.25
CA ALA A 369 4.43 11.36 -4.84
C ALA A 369 3.95 11.08 -3.41
N SER A 370 4.20 9.89 -2.88
CA SER A 370 3.94 9.53 -1.47
C SER A 370 5.00 10.07 -0.51
N GLY A 371 6.15 10.49 -1.01
CA GLY A 371 7.28 10.98 -0.22
C GLY A 371 8.61 10.62 -0.85
N SER A 372 9.71 11.02 -0.21
CA SER A 372 11.03 10.50 -0.55
C SER A 372 11.10 9.03 -0.19
N ILE A 373 11.43 8.20 -1.18
CA ILE A 373 11.43 6.74 -1.01
C ILE A 373 12.88 6.27 -0.84
N GLU A 374 13.39 6.45 0.36
CA GLU A 374 14.70 5.97 0.79
C GLU A 374 14.48 4.79 1.72
N PHE A 375 14.55 3.57 1.22
CA PHE A 375 14.35 2.38 2.03
C PHE A 375 15.51 2.18 3.00
N ASP A 376 15.20 2.11 4.28
CA ASP A 376 16.14 1.77 5.35
C ASP A 376 16.49 0.26 5.38
N ALA A 377 17.25 -0.17 6.39
CA ALA A 377 17.72 -1.55 6.50
C ALA A 377 16.60 -2.61 6.61
N VAL A 378 15.39 -2.20 7.01
CA VAL A 378 14.23 -3.09 7.17
C VAL A 378 13.15 -2.85 6.11
N GLY A 379 13.47 -2.12 5.02
CA GLY A 379 12.54 -1.86 3.93
C GLY A 379 11.47 -0.81 4.25
N ASP A 380 11.66 0.01 5.27
CA ASP A 380 10.77 1.10 5.67
C ASP A 380 11.21 2.42 5.04
N VAL A 381 10.30 3.37 4.95
CA VAL A 381 10.57 4.76 4.57
C VAL A 381 10.36 5.70 5.74
N ALA A 382 11.16 6.75 5.79
CA ALA A 382 10.90 7.89 6.66
C ALA A 382 9.78 8.76 6.06
N GLY A 383 9.10 9.54 6.92
CA GLY A 383 8.09 10.48 6.44
C GLY A 383 7.47 11.27 7.58
N ALA A 384 6.46 12.05 7.23
CA ALA A 384 5.73 12.91 8.15
C ALA A 384 4.27 12.45 8.28
N ILE A 385 3.62 12.92 9.31
CA ILE A 385 2.20 12.65 9.58
C ILE A 385 1.42 13.96 9.44
N ASN A 386 0.38 13.93 8.61
CA ASN A 386 -0.63 14.97 8.53
C ASN A 386 -1.76 14.68 9.53
N TYR A 387 -2.50 15.74 9.88
CA TYR A 387 -3.76 15.56 10.59
C TYR A 387 -4.88 16.40 9.97
N TRP A 388 -6.06 15.87 10.09
CA TRP A 388 -7.31 16.51 9.66
C TRP A 388 -8.21 16.73 10.87
N VAL A 389 -9.06 17.74 10.79
CA VAL A 389 -10.11 17.97 11.77
C VAL A 389 -11.44 18.07 11.04
N ILE A 390 -12.47 17.42 11.56
CA ILE A 390 -13.82 17.60 11.05
C ILE A 390 -14.34 18.97 11.53
N GLU A 391 -14.54 19.88 10.59
CA GLU A 391 -15.02 21.24 10.86
C GLU A 391 -16.09 21.64 9.86
N GLY A 392 -17.24 22.10 10.37
CA GLY A 392 -18.36 22.52 9.52
C GLY A 392 -18.85 21.41 8.57
N GLY A 393 -18.74 20.16 8.99
CA GLY A 393 -19.17 19.00 8.23
C GLY A 393 -18.21 18.54 7.15
N LYS A 394 -16.95 18.95 7.19
CA LYS A 394 -15.90 18.57 6.23
C LYS A 394 -14.63 18.13 6.95
N SER A 395 -13.89 17.25 6.32
CA SER A 395 -12.53 16.94 6.71
C SER A 395 -11.61 18.08 6.23
N VAL A 396 -11.00 18.81 7.17
CA VAL A 396 -10.15 19.96 6.89
C VAL A 396 -8.71 19.60 7.19
N ASP A 397 -7.87 19.64 6.18
CA ASP A 397 -6.43 19.41 6.31
C ASP A 397 -5.80 20.54 7.16
N LYS A 398 -5.08 20.16 8.20
CA LYS A 398 -4.36 21.06 9.12
C LYS A 398 -2.86 21.05 8.89
N GLY A 399 -2.39 20.29 7.92
CA GLY A 399 -0.98 20.11 7.60
C GLY A 399 -0.27 19.12 8.51
N LEU A 400 1.04 19.22 8.54
CA LEU A 400 1.89 18.30 9.30
C LEU A 400 1.66 18.42 10.80
N VAL A 401 1.68 17.30 11.50
CA VAL A 401 1.80 17.27 12.95
C VAL A 401 3.15 17.88 13.33
N PRO A 402 3.18 18.87 14.21
CA PRO A 402 4.39 19.58 14.61
C PRO A 402 5.50 18.67 15.17
#